data_4c2fd256012ab78ab6bef45a7566f750
#
_entry.id   4c2fd256012ab78ab6bef45a7566f750
#
_cell.length_a   1.000
_cell.length_b   1.000
_cell.length_c   1.000
_cell.angle_alpha   90.00
_cell.angle_beta   90.00
_cell.angle_gamma   90.00
#
_symmetry.space_group_name_H-M   'P 1'
#
loop_
_entity.id
_entity.type
_entity.pdbx_description
1 polymer ?
#
loop_
_entity_poly.entity_id
_entity_poly.type
_entity_poly.pdbx_seq_one_letter_code
_entity_poly.pdbx_strand_id
1 'polypeptide(L)'
;MHIVVVGVDHTTASIALRERLACSMRQIPHLLQALQPLVSECVVLSTCNRIEVYAVCDDIAQGRLDLLQVLGRERQVAYDELIAHSYSFADTRAISHLFGVASGLYSLVPGEPQIQGQVADALELAQGSRYAGPVTSALFRAALVAGKRARSET
;
A
#
# COMPACT_ATOMS: atom_id res chain seq x y z
N MET A 1 -13.25 -13.09 4.40
CA MET A 1 -12.51 -12.17 3.54
C MET A 1 -12.19 -10.90 4.29
N HIS A 2 -10.95 -10.47 4.26
CA HIS A 2 -10.47 -9.29 4.97
C HIS A 2 -9.59 -8.44 4.06
N ILE A 3 -9.61 -7.14 4.27
CA ILE A 3 -8.67 -6.20 3.64
C ILE A 3 -7.59 -5.89 4.67
N VAL A 4 -6.31 -6.04 4.29
CA VAL A 4 -5.18 -5.74 5.16
C VAL A 4 -4.22 -4.82 4.43
N VAL A 5 -3.68 -3.83 5.12
CA VAL A 5 -2.57 -3.02 4.64
C VAL A 5 -1.41 -3.12 5.62
N VAL A 6 -0.21 -3.28 5.08
CA VAL A 6 1.03 -3.12 5.84
C VAL A 6 1.90 -2.10 5.12
N GLY A 7 2.68 -1.35 5.88
CA GLY A 7 3.55 -0.38 5.25
C GLY A 7 4.45 0.35 6.22
N VAL A 8 5.27 1.21 5.65
CA VAL A 8 6.08 2.20 6.37
C VAL A 8 5.90 3.55 5.69
N ASP A 9 6.04 4.62 6.45
CA ASP A 9 6.02 5.96 5.89
C ASP A 9 7.04 6.87 6.63
N HIS A 10 7.02 8.15 6.28
CA HIS A 10 7.97 9.12 6.84
C HIS A 10 7.81 9.32 8.36
N THR A 11 6.68 8.91 8.95
CA THR A 11 6.47 9.01 10.40
C THR A 11 6.98 7.80 11.16
N THR A 12 7.20 6.67 10.49
CA THR A 12 7.59 5.40 11.13
C THR A 12 8.99 4.94 10.77
N ALA A 13 9.56 5.41 9.66
CA ALA A 13 10.84 4.93 9.16
C ALA A 13 11.72 6.08 8.67
N SER A 14 13.03 5.92 8.86
CA SER A 14 14.03 6.86 8.35
C SER A 14 14.05 6.90 6.83
N ILE A 15 14.64 7.94 6.27
CA ILE A 15 14.86 8.04 4.83
C ILE A 15 15.66 6.82 4.34
N ALA A 16 16.70 6.42 5.06
CA ALA A 16 17.55 5.29 4.68
C ALA A 16 16.74 3.99 4.59
N LEU A 17 15.87 3.71 5.57
CA LEU A 17 15.04 2.51 5.53
C LEU A 17 14.00 2.59 4.41
N ARG A 18 13.37 3.75 4.23
CA ARG A 18 12.39 3.95 3.14
C ARG A 18 13.02 3.74 1.77
N GLU A 19 14.26 4.22 1.56
CA GLU A 19 14.97 4.01 0.30
C GLU A 19 15.28 2.53 0.04
N ARG A 20 15.61 1.78 1.08
CA ARG A 20 15.85 0.33 0.96
C ARG A 20 14.58 -0.44 0.59
N LEU A 21 13.43 0.00 1.08
CA LEU A 21 12.14 -0.64 0.84
C LEU A 21 11.47 -0.18 -0.45
N ALA A 22 11.76 1.02 -0.92
CA ALA A 22 11.09 1.60 -2.08
C ALA A 22 11.20 0.71 -3.32
N CYS A 23 10.10 0.60 -4.05
CA CYS A 23 10.02 -0.14 -5.30
C CYS A 23 9.80 0.82 -6.45
N SER A 24 10.63 0.71 -7.48
CA SER A 24 10.37 1.38 -8.76
C SER A 24 9.19 0.71 -9.47
N MET A 25 8.64 1.37 -10.49
CA MET A 25 7.58 0.79 -11.32
C MET A 25 8.01 -0.54 -11.97
N ARG A 26 9.30 -0.75 -12.18
CA ARG A 26 9.82 -2.01 -12.71
C ARG A 26 9.88 -3.11 -11.66
N GLN A 27 10.07 -2.75 -10.41
CA GLN A 27 10.23 -3.71 -9.31
C GLN A 27 8.89 -4.16 -8.72
N ILE A 28 7.88 -3.31 -8.80
CA ILE A 28 6.55 -3.62 -8.25
C ILE A 28 5.97 -4.93 -8.80
N PRO A 29 6.04 -5.22 -10.11
CA PRO A 29 5.51 -6.50 -10.63
C PRO A 29 6.14 -7.73 -9.99
N HIS A 30 7.42 -7.70 -9.65
CA HIS A 30 8.08 -8.81 -8.97
C HIS A 30 7.53 -9.01 -7.56
N LEU A 31 7.27 -7.91 -6.85
CA LEU A 31 6.68 -7.97 -5.52
C LEU A 31 5.25 -8.50 -5.58
N LEU A 32 4.44 -8.02 -6.52
CA LEU A 32 3.07 -8.51 -6.72
C LEU A 32 3.06 -10.00 -7.06
N GLN A 33 3.98 -10.46 -7.91
CA GLN A 33 4.11 -11.86 -8.27
C GLN A 33 4.43 -12.73 -7.05
N ALA A 34 5.30 -12.26 -6.17
CA ALA A 34 5.67 -12.98 -4.96
C ALA A 34 4.50 -13.04 -3.96
N LEU A 35 3.63 -12.04 -3.95
CA LEU A 35 2.47 -11.99 -3.06
C LEU A 35 1.30 -12.83 -3.57
N GLN A 36 1.15 -12.98 -4.88
CA GLN A 36 -0.03 -13.59 -5.50
C GLN A 36 -0.40 -14.96 -4.94
N PRO A 37 0.53 -15.90 -4.68
CA PRO A 37 0.16 -17.21 -4.13
C PRO A 37 -0.41 -17.17 -2.72
N LEU A 38 -0.22 -16.07 -2.00
CA LEU A 38 -0.53 -15.98 -0.58
C LEU A 38 -1.82 -15.21 -0.30
N VAL A 39 -2.29 -14.41 -1.26
CA VAL A 39 -3.46 -13.54 -1.08
C VAL A 39 -4.37 -13.61 -2.29
N SER A 40 -5.63 -13.21 -2.12
CA SER A 40 -6.61 -13.22 -3.23
C SER A 40 -6.40 -12.06 -4.20
N GLU A 41 -6.05 -10.89 -3.67
CA GLU A 41 -5.79 -9.67 -4.43
C GLU A 41 -4.69 -8.89 -3.75
N CYS A 42 -3.90 -8.12 -4.51
CA CYS A 42 -2.91 -7.23 -3.93
C CYS A 42 -2.62 -6.02 -4.83
N VAL A 43 -2.27 -4.91 -4.18
CA VAL A 43 -1.84 -3.66 -4.81
C VAL A 43 -0.67 -3.11 -4.00
N VAL A 44 0.37 -2.65 -4.67
CA VAL A 44 1.54 -2.02 -4.03
C VAL A 44 1.56 -0.54 -4.39
N LEU A 45 1.60 0.30 -3.36
CA LEU A 45 1.78 1.75 -3.49
C LEU A 45 3.18 2.09 -2.96
N SER A 46 4.05 2.57 -3.84
CA SER A 46 5.40 2.99 -3.45
C SER A 46 5.66 4.41 -3.95
N THR A 47 5.96 5.29 -3.01
CA THR A 47 6.32 6.69 -3.28
C THR A 47 7.61 7.03 -2.55
N CYS A 48 8.11 8.26 -2.67
CA CYS A 48 9.29 8.67 -1.92
C CYS A 48 9.05 8.71 -0.40
N ASN A 49 7.79 8.79 0.03
CA ASN A 49 7.44 8.94 1.46
C ASN A 49 6.85 7.69 2.09
N ARG A 50 6.46 6.70 1.30
CA ARG A 50 5.83 5.47 1.83
C ARG A 50 5.94 4.31 0.89
N ILE A 51 5.90 3.11 1.45
CA ILE A 51 5.56 1.91 0.71
C ILE A 51 4.47 1.18 1.48
N GLU A 52 3.40 0.82 0.78
CA GLU A 52 2.26 0.11 1.35
C GLU A 52 1.85 -1.03 0.45
N VAL A 53 1.48 -2.15 1.08
CA VAL A 53 0.92 -3.30 0.38
C VAL A 53 -0.49 -3.50 0.89
N TYR A 54 -1.46 -3.43 -0.02
CA TYR A 54 -2.86 -3.71 0.25
C TYR A 54 -3.20 -5.09 -0.29
N ALA A 55 -3.88 -5.89 0.50
CA ALA A 55 -4.23 -7.24 0.09
C ALA A 55 -5.60 -7.67 0.60
N VAL A 56 -6.20 -8.62 -0.10
CA VAL A 56 -7.41 -9.32 0.35
C VAL A 56 -6.99 -10.73 0.75
N CYS A 57 -7.31 -11.12 1.97
CA CYS A 57 -6.90 -12.40 2.54
C CYS A 57 -8.02 -12.99 3.40
N ASP A 58 -7.86 -14.25 3.79
CA ASP A 58 -8.86 -14.97 4.59
C ASP A 58 -8.63 -14.78 6.10
N ASP A 59 -7.40 -14.56 6.51
CA ASP A 59 -7.01 -14.42 7.92
C ASP A 59 -6.13 -13.19 8.10
N ILE A 60 -6.52 -12.28 9.00
CA ILE A 60 -5.83 -11.00 9.20
C ILE A 60 -4.40 -11.22 9.68
N ALA A 61 -4.21 -12.03 10.70
CA ALA A 61 -2.88 -12.24 11.29
C ALA A 61 -1.92 -12.91 10.30
N GLN A 62 -2.40 -13.94 9.60
CA GLN A 62 -1.59 -14.63 8.59
C GLN A 62 -1.31 -13.71 7.38
N GLY A 63 -2.31 -12.96 6.95
CA GLY A 63 -2.13 -12.00 5.84
C GLY A 63 -1.08 -10.95 6.17
N ARG A 64 -1.16 -10.37 7.37
CA ARG A 64 -0.16 -9.40 7.84
C ARG A 64 1.25 -10.00 7.84
N LEU A 65 1.39 -11.20 8.38
CA LEU A 65 2.67 -11.91 8.44
C LEU A 65 3.22 -12.16 7.03
N ASP A 66 2.38 -12.67 6.14
CA ASP A 66 2.77 -12.97 4.76
C ASP A 66 3.24 -11.72 4.03
N LEU A 67 2.51 -10.61 4.15
CA LEU A 67 2.87 -9.36 3.49
C LEU A 67 4.21 -8.82 3.98
N LEU A 68 4.43 -8.84 5.30
CA LEU A 68 5.68 -8.34 5.89
C LEU A 68 6.86 -9.24 5.54
N GLN A 69 6.68 -10.56 5.56
CA GLN A 69 7.75 -11.50 5.21
C GLN A 69 8.16 -11.35 3.74
N VAL A 70 7.18 -11.27 2.84
CA VAL A 70 7.46 -11.11 1.42
C VAL A 70 8.13 -9.76 1.13
N LEU A 71 7.61 -8.69 1.71
CA LEU A 71 8.20 -7.35 1.53
C LEU A 71 9.65 -7.33 2.01
N GLY A 72 9.92 -7.86 3.20
CA GLY A 72 11.28 -7.93 3.74
C GLY A 72 12.21 -8.75 2.89
N ARG A 73 11.77 -9.92 2.44
CA ARG A 73 12.58 -10.81 1.61
C ARG A 73 12.88 -10.16 0.25
N GLU A 74 11.88 -9.60 -0.40
CA GLU A 74 12.03 -9.02 -1.74
C GLU A 74 12.84 -7.74 -1.73
N ARG A 75 12.83 -7.00 -0.63
CA ARG A 75 13.61 -5.76 -0.50
C ARG A 75 14.85 -5.91 0.36
N GLN A 76 15.18 -7.14 0.78
CA GLN A 76 16.37 -7.45 1.55
C GLN A 76 16.48 -6.63 2.85
N VAL A 77 15.35 -6.51 3.54
CA VAL A 77 15.26 -5.90 4.87
C VAL A 77 14.88 -7.00 5.86
N ALA A 78 15.61 -7.09 6.96
CA ALA A 78 15.33 -8.10 7.99
C ALA A 78 13.91 -7.92 8.54
N TYR A 79 13.23 -9.05 8.76
CA TYR A 79 11.85 -9.04 9.25
C TYR A 79 11.71 -8.25 10.55
N ASP A 80 12.63 -8.44 11.50
CA ASP A 80 12.58 -7.74 12.79
C ASP A 80 12.72 -6.21 12.63
N GLU A 81 13.58 -5.77 11.72
CA GLU A 81 13.72 -4.35 11.42
C GLU A 81 12.46 -3.80 10.78
N LEU A 82 11.90 -4.53 9.83
CA LEU A 82 10.69 -4.11 9.14
C LEU A 82 9.50 -4.01 10.11
N ILE A 83 9.31 -5.02 10.97
CA ILE A 83 8.19 -5.04 11.89
C ILE A 83 8.28 -3.92 12.92
N ALA A 84 9.51 -3.55 13.34
CA ALA A 84 9.73 -2.48 14.30
C ALA A 84 9.32 -1.09 13.76
N HIS A 85 9.29 -0.92 12.45
CA HIS A 85 9.03 0.37 11.79
C HIS A 85 7.77 0.37 10.94
N SER A 86 7.04 -0.73 10.90
CA SER A 86 5.84 -0.85 10.08
C SER A 86 4.57 -0.59 10.88
N TYR A 87 3.53 -0.25 10.15
CA TYR A 87 2.15 -0.24 10.65
C TYR A 87 1.32 -1.23 9.85
N SER A 88 0.20 -1.64 10.44
CA SER A 88 -0.77 -2.46 9.73
C SER A 88 -2.18 -2.10 10.20
N PHE A 89 -3.12 -2.18 9.27
CA PHE A 89 -4.53 -1.95 9.54
C PHE A 89 -5.34 -3.00 8.81
N ALA A 90 -6.53 -3.30 9.33
CA ALA A 90 -7.41 -4.29 8.74
C ALA A 90 -8.82 -3.73 8.58
N ASP A 91 -9.50 -4.17 7.52
CA ASP A 91 -10.91 -3.89 7.23
C ASP A 91 -11.23 -2.39 7.28
N THR A 92 -12.13 -1.95 8.14
CA THR A 92 -12.56 -0.55 8.21
C THR A 92 -11.37 0.41 8.40
N ARG A 93 -10.37 0.03 9.22
CA ARG A 93 -9.20 0.87 9.44
C ARG A 93 -8.29 0.91 8.20
N ALA A 94 -8.20 -0.18 7.46
CA ALA A 94 -7.44 -0.19 6.20
C ALA A 94 -8.12 0.69 5.15
N ILE A 95 -9.44 0.63 5.07
CA ILE A 95 -10.24 1.48 4.17
C ILE A 95 -10.04 2.95 4.52
N SER A 96 -10.22 3.32 5.79
CA SER A 96 -10.02 4.69 6.26
C SER A 96 -8.59 5.18 5.99
N HIS A 97 -7.61 4.32 6.18
CA HIS A 97 -6.21 4.66 5.93
C HIS A 97 -5.99 5.02 4.46
N LEU A 98 -6.47 4.20 3.53
CA LEU A 98 -6.31 4.49 2.11
C LEU A 98 -7.03 5.78 1.70
N PHE A 99 -8.22 6.03 2.25
CA PHE A 99 -8.93 7.29 1.99
C PHE A 99 -8.11 8.49 2.46
N GLY A 100 -7.49 8.41 3.64
CA GLY A 100 -6.60 9.44 4.14
C GLY A 100 -5.37 9.63 3.26
N VAL A 101 -4.75 8.55 2.80
CA VAL A 101 -3.61 8.60 1.88
C VAL A 101 -3.99 9.28 0.57
N ALA A 102 -5.07 8.84 -0.05
CA ALA A 102 -5.52 9.37 -1.35
C ALA A 102 -5.95 10.84 -1.28
N SER A 103 -6.41 11.31 -0.13
CA SER A 103 -6.77 12.72 0.07
C SER A 103 -5.56 13.61 0.38
N GLY A 104 -4.38 13.02 0.55
CA GLY A 104 -3.17 13.75 0.91
C GLY A 104 -3.05 14.09 2.39
N LEU A 105 -3.95 13.56 3.23
CA LEU A 105 -3.96 13.85 4.67
C LEU A 105 -2.66 13.44 5.35
N TYR A 106 -2.06 12.33 4.91
CA TYR A 106 -0.84 11.77 5.50
C TYR A 106 0.41 12.07 4.68
N SER A 107 0.31 12.94 3.68
CA SER A 107 1.47 13.35 2.88
C SER A 107 2.39 14.26 3.68
N LEU A 108 3.68 14.27 3.34
CA LEU A 108 4.67 15.12 3.98
C LEU A 108 4.24 16.60 3.88
N VAL A 109 3.68 16.97 2.75
CA VAL A 109 3.00 18.27 2.56
C VAL A 109 1.51 17.97 2.43
N PRO A 110 0.69 18.24 3.48
CA PRO A 110 -0.73 17.92 3.44
C PRO A 110 -1.45 18.55 2.24
N GLY A 111 -2.30 17.76 1.59
CA GLY A 111 -3.05 18.21 0.42
C GLY A 111 -2.28 18.18 -0.89
N GLU A 112 -1.08 17.62 -0.90
CA GLU A 112 -0.23 17.50 -2.09
C GLU A 112 -0.94 16.69 -3.19
N PRO A 113 -1.04 17.20 -4.45
CA PRO A 113 -1.85 16.56 -5.48
C PRO A 113 -1.24 15.31 -6.11
N GLN A 114 0.08 15.10 -6.00
CA GLN A 114 0.76 13.99 -6.67
C GLN A 114 0.30 12.63 -6.15
N ILE A 115 -0.12 12.54 -4.90
CA ILE A 115 -0.49 11.25 -4.30
C ILE A 115 -1.69 10.61 -5.02
N GLN A 116 -2.62 11.39 -5.55
CA GLN A 116 -3.76 10.83 -6.28
C GLN A 116 -3.32 10.12 -7.55
N GLY A 117 -2.41 10.72 -8.30
CA GLY A 117 -1.82 10.08 -9.47
C GLY A 117 -1.08 8.80 -9.13
N GLN A 118 -0.32 8.83 -8.04
CA GLN A 118 0.42 7.67 -7.58
C GLN A 118 -0.49 6.52 -7.12
N VAL A 119 -1.57 6.84 -6.43
CA VAL A 119 -2.58 5.84 -6.03
C VAL A 119 -3.27 5.23 -7.26
N ALA A 120 -3.62 6.08 -8.24
CA ALA A 120 -4.22 5.62 -9.49
C ALA A 120 -3.26 4.71 -10.28
N ASP A 121 -1.98 5.10 -10.37
CA ASP A 121 -0.96 4.30 -11.06
C ASP A 121 -0.74 2.95 -10.39
N ALA A 122 -0.75 2.91 -9.07
CA ALA A 122 -0.62 1.66 -8.31
C ALA A 122 -1.74 0.67 -8.64
N LEU A 123 -2.97 1.16 -8.68
CA LEU A 123 -4.13 0.34 -9.07
C LEU A 123 -4.02 -0.14 -10.52
N GLU A 124 -3.70 0.76 -11.42
CA GLU A 124 -3.59 0.44 -12.85
C GLU A 124 -2.54 -0.65 -13.09
N LEU A 125 -1.38 -0.55 -12.44
CA LEU A 125 -0.33 -1.54 -12.55
C LEU A 125 -0.79 -2.91 -12.06
N ALA A 126 -1.48 -2.97 -10.92
CA ALA A 126 -2.00 -4.21 -10.37
C ALA A 126 -3.12 -4.81 -11.23
N GLN A 127 -3.97 -3.97 -11.82
CA GLN A 127 -5.04 -4.41 -12.73
C GLN A 127 -4.46 -4.98 -14.02
N GLY A 128 -3.43 -4.37 -14.56
CA GLY A 128 -2.81 -4.78 -15.83
C GLY A 128 -2.30 -6.21 -15.82
N SER A 129 -1.85 -6.69 -14.67
CA SER A 129 -1.35 -8.07 -14.50
C SER A 129 -2.32 -8.94 -13.69
N ARG A 130 -3.54 -8.46 -13.46
CA ARG A 130 -4.62 -9.18 -12.75
C ARG A 130 -4.31 -9.52 -11.28
N TYR A 131 -3.44 -8.75 -10.64
CA TYR A 131 -3.23 -8.86 -9.19
C TYR A 131 -4.32 -8.16 -8.41
N ALA A 132 -4.83 -7.03 -8.92
CA ALA A 132 -6.03 -6.41 -8.39
C ALA A 132 -7.27 -7.15 -8.88
N GLY A 133 -8.30 -7.17 -8.04
CA GLY A 133 -9.58 -7.79 -8.36
C GLY A 133 -10.73 -6.88 -7.96
N PRO A 134 -11.96 -7.42 -7.83
CA PRO A 134 -13.14 -6.61 -7.55
C PRO A 134 -13.05 -5.78 -6.28
N VAL A 135 -12.46 -6.34 -5.21
CA VAL A 135 -12.41 -5.67 -3.90
C VAL A 135 -11.42 -4.52 -3.92
N THR A 136 -10.17 -4.78 -4.33
CA THR A 136 -9.14 -3.74 -4.37
C THR A 136 -9.47 -2.67 -5.41
N SER A 137 -10.04 -3.03 -6.54
CA SER A 137 -10.44 -2.06 -7.56
C SER A 137 -11.54 -1.13 -7.04
N ALA A 138 -12.56 -1.67 -6.37
CA ALA A 138 -13.62 -0.86 -5.78
C ALA A 138 -13.08 0.04 -4.68
N LEU A 139 -12.22 -0.50 -3.81
CA LEU A 139 -11.61 0.24 -2.71
C LEU A 139 -10.79 1.43 -3.22
N PHE A 140 -9.88 1.20 -4.17
CA PHE A 140 -9.00 2.24 -4.69
C PHE A 140 -9.78 3.31 -5.47
N ARG A 141 -10.78 2.90 -6.25
CA ARG A 141 -11.64 3.86 -6.96
C ARG A 141 -12.41 4.74 -5.99
N ALA A 142 -12.99 4.14 -4.95
CA ALA A 142 -13.71 4.90 -3.93
C ALA A 142 -12.77 5.89 -3.20
N ALA A 143 -11.56 5.47 -2.87
CA ALA A 143 -10.57 6.32 -2.24
C ALA A 143 -10.16 7.50 -3.14
N LEU A 144 -10.00 7.25 -4.44
CA LEU A 144 -9.67 8.30 -5.41
C LEU A 144 -10.79 9.32 -5.56
N VAL A 145 -12.04 8.87 -5.60
CA VAL A 145 -13.21 9.76 -5.65
C VAL A 145 -13.27 10.62 -4.39
N ALA A 146 -13.15 10.01 -3.22
CA ALA A 146 -13.16 10.71 -1.94
C ALA A 146 -12.01 11.71 -1.83
N GLY A 147 -10.82 11.33 -2.28
CA GLY A 147 -9.65 12.20 -2.27
C GLY A 147 -9.81 13.43 -3.16
N LYS A 148 -10.39 13.28 -4.35
CA LYS A 148 -10.68 14.39 -5.23
C LYS A 148 -11.71 15.35 -4.62
N ARG A 149 -12.76 14.81 -3.99
CA ARG A 149 -13.77 15.61 -3.32
C ARG A 149 -13.19 16.40 -2.16
N ALA A 150 -12.38 15.77 -1.33
CA ALA A 150 -11.73 16.44 -0.21
C ALA A 150 -10.89 17.63 -0.66
N ARG A 151 -10.19 17.50 -1.79
CA ARG A 151 -9.36 18.58 -2.34
C ARG A 151 -10.18 19.69 -2.96
N SER A 152 -11.28 19.38 -3.64
CA SER A 152 -12.12 20.40 -4.29
C SER A 152 -12.96 21.19 -3.29
N GLU A 153 -13.21 20.64 -2.09
CA GLU A 153 -14.02 21.28 -1.05
C GLU A 153 -13.18 22.10 -0.06
N THR A 154 -11.87 22.07 -0.20
CA THR A 154 -10.95 22.86 0.61
C THR A 154 -10.23 23.88 -0.27
#